data_4078719d4074b209e0d4121c25ecc345
#
_entry.id   4078719d4074b209e0d4121c25ecc345
#
_cell.length_a   1.000
_cell.length_b   1.000
_cell.length_c   1.000
_cell.angle_alpha   90.00
_cell.angle_beta   90.00
_cell.angle_gamma   90.00
#
_symmetry.space_group_name_H-M   'P 1'
#
loop_
_entity.id
_entity.type
_entity.pdbx_description
1 polymer ?
#
loop_
_entity_poly.entity_id
_entity_poly.type
_entity_poly.pdbx_seq_one_letter_code
_entity_poly.pdbx_strand_id
1 'polypeptide(L)'
;GMIHADLHQGNVFISDEKMYLIDFDDAGFGWYLYDIAVALYEYNFEEDYQTIEAAFLDGYTKHRVLTDAHRALLPMFLHIRSRAIIGWATARPELKQQALIDGLVQQTCKEAVFYK
;
A
#
# COMPACT_ATOMS: atom_id res chain seq x y z
N GLY A 1 -4.08 -15.10 -3.70
CA GLY A 1 -5.55 -15.18 -3.73
C GLY A 1 -6.16 -13.92 -4.32
N MET A 2 -7.47 -13.76 -4.19
CA MET A 2 -8.16 -12.55 -4.64
C MET A 2 -7.74 -11.38 -3.75
N ILE A 3 -7.35 -10.27 -4.36
CA ILE A 3 -6.99 -9.01 -3.72
C ILE A 3 -7.76 -7.86 -4.36
N HIS A 4 -7.89 -6.75 -3.64
CA HIS A 4 -8.48 -5.51 -4.15
C HIS A 4 -7.50 -4.77 -5.09
N ALA A 5 -6.24 -4.81 -4.77
CA ALA A 5 -5.09 -4.22 -5.45
C ALA A 5 -4.99 -2.68 -5.40
N ASP A 6 -6.08 -1.98 -5.03
CA ASP A 6 -6.09 -0.52 -4.84
C ASP A 6 -6.83 -0.09 -3.56
N LEU A 7 -6.61 -0.82 -2.46
CA LEU A 7 -7.26 -0.59 -1.17
C LEU A 7 -6.60 0.58 -0.41
N HIS A 8 -6.66 1.78 -0.95
CA HIS A 8 -6.24 3.00 -0.28
C HIS A 8 -7.41 3.67 0.45
N GLN A 9 -7.12 4.67 1.29
CA GLN A 9 -8.13 5.34 2.14
C GLN A 9 -9.32 5.91 1.35
N GLY A 10 -9.09 6.42 0.13
CA GLY A 10 -10.14 6.95 -0.73
C GLY A 10 -11.17 5.92 -1.18
N ASN A 11 -10.85 4.62 -1.11
CA ASN A 11 -11.73 3.52 -1.47
C ASN A 11 -12.42 2.86 -0.28
N VAL A 12 -12.35 3.51 0.90
CA VAL A 12 -12.99 3.04 2.15
C VAL A 12 -13.99 4.07 2.63
N PHE A 13 -15.24 3.66 2.80
CA PHE A 13 -16.31 4.51 3.34
C PHE A 13 -16.83 3.95 4.65
N ILE A 14 -17.12 4.83 5.60
CA ILE A 14 -17.75 4.47 6.87
C ILE A 14 -19.11 5.16 6.94
N SER A 15 -20.17 4.36 7.09
CA SER A 15 -21.54 4.84 7.30
C SER A 15 -22.26 3.91 8.28
N ASP A 16 -22.98 4.46 9.23
CA ASP A 16 -23.75 3.71 10.24
C ASP A 16 -22.91 2.61 10.95
N GLU A 17 -21.67 2.97 11.33
CA GLU A 17 -20.70 2.06 11.97
C GLU A 17 -20.27 0.87 11.09
N LYS A 18 -20.59 0.91 9.80
CA LYS A 18 -20.19 -0.11 8.82
C LYS A 18 -19.13 0.44 7.87
N MET A 19 -18.21 -0.43 7.51
CA MET A 19 -17.19 -0.14 6.51
C MET A 19 -17.62 -0.71 5.16
N TYR A 20 -17.51 0.11 4.12
CA TYR A 20 -17.77 -0.25 2.74
C TYR A 20 -16.51 -0.04 1.92
N LEU A 21 -16.21 -1.01 1.07
CA LEU A 21 -15.13 -0.92 0.11
C LEU A 21 -15.72 -0.69 -1.27
N ILE A 22 -15.09 0.17 -2.06
CA ILE A 22 -15.51 0.48 -3.44
C ILE A 22 -14.32 0.39 -4.38
N ASP A 23 -14.58 0.54 -5.68
CA ASP A 23 -13.59 0.57 -6.75
C ASP A 23 -12.76 -0.72 -6.86
N PHE A 24 -13.44 -1.78 -7.28
CA PHE A 24 -12.86 -3.10 -7.50
C PHE A 24 -12.34 -3.31 -8.92
N ASP A 25 -12.11 -2.24 -9.69
CA ASP A 25 -11.72 -2.34 -11.10
C ASP A 25 -10.34 -3.01 -11.27
N ASP A 26 -9.44 -2.84 -10.29
CA ASP A 26 -8.12 -3.46 -10.26
C ASP A 26 -8.11 -4.82 -9.54
N ALA A 27 -9.25 -5.27 -9.02
CA ALA A 27 -9.31 -6.51 -8.24
C ALA A 27 -8.94 -7.73 -9.07
N GLY A 28 -8.10 -8.59 -8.51
CA GLY A 28 -7.59 -9.76 -9.21
C GLY A 28 -6.86 -10.74 -8.32
N PHE A 29 -6.20 -11.73 -8.93
CA PHE A 29 -5.35 -12.66 -8.20
C PHE A 29 -3.96 -12.06 -7.95
N GLY A 30 -3.56 -12.01 -6.69
CA GLY A 30 -2.28 -11.45 -6.28
C GLY A 30 -1.82 -11.91 -4.90
N TRP A 31 -0.78 -11.26 -4.40
CA TRP A 31 -0.26 -11.48 -3.05
C TRP A 31 -1.05 -10.65 -2.03
N TYR A 32 -1.55 -11.28 -0.98
CA TYR A 32 -2.27 -10.58 0.10
C TYR A 32 -1.43 -9.47 0.78
N LEU A 33 -0.09 -9.65 0.84
CA LEU A 33 0.81 -8.62 1.34
C LEU A 33 0.80 -7.35 0.47
N TYR A 34 0.47 -7.47 -0.82
CA TYR A 34 0.33 -6.28 -1.67
C TYR A 34 -0.88 -5.45 -1.25
N ASP A 35 -2.02 -6.06 -0.94
CA ASP A 35 -3.19 -5.33 -0.42
C ASP A 35 -2.90 -4.64 0.91
N ILE A 36 -2.19 -5.32 1.81
CA ILE A 36 -1.74 -4.72 3.07
C ILE A 36 -0.82 -3.52 2.79
N ALA A 37 0.13 -3.68 1.87
CA ALA A 37 1.03 -2.59 1.51
C ALA A 37 0.31 -1.40 0.86
N VAL A 38 -0.67 -1.64 0.01
CA VAL A 38 -1.51 -0.59 -0.59
C VAL A 38 -2.25 0.19 0.50
N ALA A 39 -2.89 -0.52 1.44
CA ALA A 39 -3.65 0.10 2.53
C ALA A 39 -2.77 0.93 3.48
N LEU A 40 -1.52 0.52 3.70
CA LEU A 40 -0.59 1.18 4.62
C LEU A 40 0.29 2.24 3.92
N TYR A 41 0.32 2.26 2.59
CA TYR A 41 1.33 3.04 1.85
C TYR A 41 1.24 4.54 2.13
N GLU A 42 0.03 5.11 2.17
CA GLU A 42 -0.18 6.55 2.41
C GLU A 42 0.31 6.98 3.80
N TYR A 43 0.26 6.07 4.77
CA TYR A 43 0.70 6.31 6.15
C TYR A 43 2.19 6.08 6.37
N ASN A 44 2.90 5.45 5.43
CA ASN A 44 4.31 5.05 5.59
C ASN A 44 5.26 6.23 5.82
N PHE A 45 4.79 7.47 5.60
CA PHE A 45 5.55 8.71 5.79
C PHE A 45 5.11 9.50 7.03
N GLU A 46 4.13 8.99 7.79
CA GLU A 46 3.60 9.63 8.99
C GLU A 46 4.41 9.22 10.22
N GLU A 47 4.50 10.13 11.21
CA GLU A 47 5.25 9.89 12.43
C GLU A 47 4.70 8.72 13.26
N ASP A 48 3.40 8.47 13.17
CA ASP A 48 2.68 7.41 13.89
C ASP A 48 2.49 6.12 13.07
N TYR A 49 3.21 5.99 11.93
CA TYR A 49 3.12 4.82 11.05
C TYR A 49 3.16 3.48 11.79
N GLN A 50 4.08 3.31 12.75
CA GLN A 50 4.21 2.06 13.51
C GLN A 50 2.94 1.71 14.30
N THR A 51 2.26 2.72 14.83
CA THR A 51 1.00 2.54 15.57
C THR A 51 -0.11 2.13 14.61
N ILE A 52 -0.19 2.79 13.45
CA ILE A 52 -1.18 2.49 12.41
C ILE A 52 -0.96 1.08 11.85
N GLU A 53 0.29 0.73 11.51
CA GLU A 53 0.66 -0.61 11.03
C GLU A 53 0.28 -1.69 12.05
N ALA A 54 0.64 -1.49 13.32
CA ALA A 54 0.31 -2.46 14.38
C ALA A 54 -1.19 -2.67 14.53
N ALA A 55 -1.99 -1.60 14.54
CA ALA A 55 -3.45 -1.66 14.62
C ALA A 55 -4.07 -2.35 13.40
N PHE A 56 -3.59 -2.05 12.19
CA PHE A 56 -4.04 -2.66 10.96
C PHE A 56 -3.76 -4.18 10.96
N LEU A 57 -2.53 -4.57 11.30
CA LEU A 57 -2.12 -5.96 11.34
C LEU A 57 -2.81 -6.75 12.44
N ASP A 58 -3.11 -6.14 13.60
CA ASP A 58 -3.93 -6.77 14.64
C ASP A 58 -5.34 -7.10 14.11
N GLY A 59 -5.98 -6.15 13.42
CA GLY A 59 -7.26 -6.38 12.78
C GLY A 59 -7.21 -7.48 11.72
N TYR A 60 -6.21 -7.44 10.85
CA TYR A 60 -6.01 -8.39 9.76
C TYR A 60 -5.82 -9.82 10.28
N THR A 61 -5.01 -10.00 11.33
CA THR A 61 -4.67 -11.33 11.86
C THR A 61 -5.83 -12.02 12.58
N LYS A 62 -6.91 -11.30 12.91
CA LYS A 62 -8.16 -11.91 13.41
C LYS A 62 -8.86 -12.78 12.34
N HIS A 63 -8.57 -12.53 11.07
CA HIS A 63 -9.23 -13.20 9.94
C HIS A 63 -8.27 -14.08 9.12
N ARG A 64 -6.97 -13.76 9.13
CA ARG A 64 -5.96 -14.50 8.36
C ARG A 64 -4.62 -14.54 9.08
N VAL A 65 -4.01 -15.71 9.10
CA VAL A 65 -2.67 -15.89 9.69
C VAL A 65 -1.63 -15.09 8.87
N LEU A 66 -0.86 -14.27 9.55
CA LEU A 66 0.29 -13.55 9.02
C LEU A 66 1.51 -13.93 9.87
N THR A 67 2.38 -14.76 9.30
CA THR A 67 3.60 -15.22 9.99
C THR A 67 4.64 -14.09 10.08
N ASP A 68 5.62 -14.23 10.97
CA ASP A 68 6.73 -13.27 11.07
C ASP A 68 7.53 -13.19 9.76
N ALA A 69 7.67 -14.30 9.04
CA ALA A 69 8.27 -14.32 7.70
C ALA A 69 7.47 -13.48 6.71
N HIS A 70 6.14 -13.52 6.76
CA HIS A 70 5.30 -12.64 5.93
C HIS A 70 5.46 -11.17 6.34
N ARG A 71 5.46 -10.87 7.64
CA ARG A 71 5.65 -9.49 8.15
C ARG A 71 6.99 -8.90 7.69
N ALA A 72 8.05 -9.71 7.72
CA ALA A 72 9.38 -9.29 7.27
C ALA A 72 9.45 -8.90 5.78
N LEU A 73 8.48 -9.34 4.97
CA LEU A 73 8.38 -8.97 3.55
C LEU A 73 7.58 -7.67 3.32
N LEU A 74 6.86 -7.15 4.30
CA LEU A 74 6.02 -5.96 4.13
C LEU A 74 6.78 -4.74 3.60
N PRO A 75 8.00 -4.42 4.07
CA PRO A 75 8.77 -3.30 3.52
C PRO A 75 9.05 -3.46 2.02
N MET A 76 9.31 -4.69 1.55
CA MET A 76 9.49 -4.96 0.12
C MET A 76 8.20 -4.69 -0.67
N PHE A 77 7.04 -5.05 -0.14
CA PHE A 77 5.75 -4.80 -0.80
C PHE A 77 5.38 -3.31 -0.81
N LEU A 78 5.69 -2.55 0.24
CA LEU A 78 5.59 -1.08 0.23
C LEU A 78 6.45 -0.47 -0.88
N HIS A 79 7.64 -0.99 -1.07
CA HIS A 79 8.55 -0.59 -2.13
C HIS A 79 8.03 -0.94 -3.55
N ILE A 80 7.37 -2.11 -3.69
CA ILE A 80 6.68 -2.49 -4.94
C ILE A 80 5.52 -1.52 -5.20
N ARG A 81 4.73 -1.16 -4.19
CA ARG A 81 3.64 -0.17 -4.34
C ARG A 81 4.17 1.19 -4.80
N SER A 82 5.26 1.68 -4.23
CA SER A 82 5.90 2.92 -4.68
C SER A 82 6.19 2.90 -6.18
N ARG A 83 6.79 1.82 -6.68
CA ARG A 83 7.08 1.66 -8.11
C ARG A 83 5.82 1.58 -8.98
N ALA A 84 4.78 0.92 -8.49
CA ALA A 84 3.49 0.87 -9.18
C ALA A 84 2.89 2.28 -9.35
N ILE A 85 2.94 3.11 -8.29
CA ILE A 85 2.47 4.51 -8.35
C ILE A 85 3.30 5.33 -9.34
N ILE A 86 4.63 5.19 -9.32
CA ILE A 86 5.51 5.87 -10.28
C ILE A 86 5.12 5.50 -11.72
N GLY A 87 4.96 4.20 -11.99
CA GLY A 87 4.55 3.72 -13.31
C GLY A 87 3.19 4.26 -13.73
N TRP A 88 2.22 4.21 -12.82
CA TRP A 88 0.87 4.73 -13.05
C TRP A 88 0.85 6.23 -13.36
N ALA A 89 1.57 7.04 -12.56
CA ALA A 89 1.66 8.48 -12.72
C ALA A 89 2.42 8.87 -14.00
N THR A 90 3.50 8.15 -14.33
CA THR A 90 4.29 8.38 -15.55
C THR A 90 3.47 8.10 -16.81
N ALA A 91 2.58 7.12 -16.77
CA ALA A 91 1.70 6.79 -17.89
C ALA A 91 0.56 7.80 -18.11
N ARG A 92 0.40 8.79 -17.20
CA ARG A 92 -0.69 9.79 -17.22
C ARG A 92 -0.14 11.22 -17.11
N PRO A 93 0.60 11.69 -18.13
CA PRO A 93 1.24 13.03 -18.09
C PRO A 93 0.22 14.17 -17.97
N GLU A 94 -1.03 13.95 -18.37
CA GLU A 94 -2.13 14.89 -18.22
C GLU A 94 -2.45 15.26 -16.77
N LEU A 95 -2.09 14.40 -15.80
CA LEU A 95 -2.30 14.65 -14.37
C LEU A 95 -1.25 15.61 -13.78
N LYS A 96 -0.20 15.97 -14.54
CA LYS A 96 0.85 16.92 -14.15
C LYS A 96 1.51 16.61 -12.79
N GLN A 97 1.74 15.34 -12.50
CA GLN A 97 2.27 14.86 -11.21
C GLN A 97 3.79 14.71 -11.19
N GLN A 98 4.53 15.50 -11.98
CA GLN A 98 5.99 15.37 -12.10
C GLN A 98 6.71 15.52 -10.75
N ALA A 99 6.28 16.47 -9.90
CA ALA A 99 6.86 16.64 -8.57
C ALA A 99 6.65 15.40 -7.65
N LEU A 100 5.49 14.77 -7.74
CA LEU A 100 5.22 13.50 -7.04
C LEU A 100 6.15 12.39 -7.55
N ILE A 101 6.26 12.26 -8.87
CA ILE A 101 7.13 11.24 -9.50
C ILE A 101 8.58 11.44 -9.04
N ASP A 102 9.10 12.65 -9.11
CA ASP A 102 10.47 12.97 -8.72
C ASP A 102 10.73 12.67 -7.24
N GLY A 103 9.79 13.02 -6.36
CA GLY A 103 9.86 12.70 -4.93
C GLY A 103 9.88 11.20 -4.67
N LEU A 104 8.98 10.44 -5.28
CA LEU A 104 8.89 8.99 -5.13
C LEU A 104 10.13 8.29 -5.70
N VAL A 105 10.67 8.74 -6.83
CA VAL A 105 11.91 8.20 -7.40
C VAL A 105 13.08 8.42 -6.45
N GLN A 106 13.25 9.61 -5.90
CA GLN A 106 14.32 9.89 -4.94
C GLN A 106 14.20 9.02 -3.68
N GLN A 107 12.99 8.87 -3.13
CA GLN A 107 12.73 8.03 -1.97
C GLN A 107 13.04 6.56 -2.27
N THR A 108 12.51 6.05 -3.38
CA THR A 108 12.71 4.67 -3.83
C THR A 108 14.20 4.34 -4.03
N CYS A 109 14.97 5.28 -4.59
CA CYS A 109 16.42 5.10 -4.77
C CYS A 109 17.18 5.05 -3.44
N LYS A 110 16.79 5.85 -2.45
CA LYS A 110 17.41 5.82 -1.10
C LYS A 110 17.14 4.48 -0.42
N GLU A 111 15.91 4.00 -0.47
CA GLU A 111 15.51 2.75 0.17
C GLU A 111 16.11 1.52 -0.51
N ALA A 112 16.32 1.55 -1.83
CA ALA A 112 16.90 0.45 -2.58
C ALA A 112 18.32 0.06 -2.12
N VAL A 113 19.04 0.95 -1.45
CA VAL A 113 20.39 0.69 -0.91
C VAL A 113 20.35 -0.35 0.21
N PHE A 114 19.24 -0.49 0.92
CA PHE A 114 19.08 -1.44 2.03
C PHE A 114 18.80 -2.88 1.58
N TYR A 115 18.49 -3.12 0.30
CA TYR A 115 18.19 -4.45 -0.26
C TYR A 115 19.36 -5.07 -1.05
N LYS A 116 20.60 -4.62 -0.77
CA LYS A 116 21.81 -5.19 -1.36
C LYS A 116 22.38 -6.35 -0.54
#